data_b298ad2af9c09cc2a6a9b5b682b47832
#
_entry.id   b298ad2af9c09cc2a6a9b5b682b47832
#
_cell.length_a   1.000
_cell.length_b   1.000
_cell.length_c   1.000
_cell.angle_alpha   90.00
_cell.angle_beta   90.00
_cell.angle_gamma   90.00
#
_symmetry.space_group_name_H-M   'P 1'
#
loop_
_entity.id
_entity.type
_entity.pdbx_description
1 polymer ?
#
loop_
_entity_poly.entity_id
_entity_poly.type
_entity_poly.pdbx_seq_one_letter_code
_entity_poly.pdbx_strand_id
1 'polypeptide(L)'
;DFHEPRLVKIAVIDEVSKRQLVNHKNFGSVEEMPNNAYTLTLTALMAARYVIYTTPFRTKAVASYHTVFGPIDEGCPASIMRRHKNAVAFFDSGSSALFE
;
A
#
# COMPACT_ATOMS: atom_id res chain seq x y z
N ASP A 1 -10.39 -5.50 -0.65
CA ASP A 1 -11.04 -6.78 -0.92
C ASP A 1 -10.15 -7.66 -1.79
N PHE A 2 -9.74 -8.82 -1.27
CA PHE A 2 -8.86 -9.76 -1.98
C PHE A 2 -9.57 -10.51 -3.10
N HIS A 3 -10.88 -10.45 -3.15
CA HIS A 3 -11.70 -11.18 -4.11
C HIS A 3 -12.44 -10.25 -5.09
N GLU A 4 -12.00 -9.00 -5.18
CA GLU A 4 -12.62 -8.03 -6.09
C GLU A 4 -12.48 -8.48 -7.56
N PRO A 5 -13.57 -8.68 -8.29
CA PRO A 5 -13.48 -9.14 -9.68
C PRO A 5 -13.05 -8.07 -10.67
N ARG A 6 -13.20 -6.79 -10.32
CA ARG A 6 -12.82 -5.69 -11.21
C ARG A 6 -11.32 -5.46 -11.16
N LEU A 7 -10.77 -4.93 -12.25
CA LEU A 7 -9.35 -4.58 -12.32
C LEU A 7 -9.09 -3.14 -11.88
N VAL A 8 -10.06 -2.26 -12.06
CA VAL A 8 -9.99 -0.86 -11.65
C VAL A 8 -11.24 -0.52 -10.86
N LYS A 9 -11.10 0.26 -9.81
CA LYS A 9 -12.23 0.72 -9.02
C LYS A 9 -12.01 2.16 -8.54
N ILE A 10 -13.09 2.77 -8.05
CA ILE A 10 -13.02 4.05 -7.34
C ILE A 10 -12.90 3.73 -5.86
N ALA A 11 -11.85 4.26 -5.24
CA ALA A 11 -11.60 4.08 -3.82
C ALA A 11 -11.78 5.40 -3.09
N VAL A 12 -12.29 5.32 -1.85
CA VAL A 12 -12.34 6.48 -0.95
C VAL A 12 -10.95 6.66 -0.35
N ILE A 13 -10.45 7.89 -0.41
CA ILE A 13 -9.14 8.21 0.17
C ILE A 13 -9.35 8.49 1.66
N ASP A 14 -8.74 7.70 2.52
CA ASP A 14 -8.85 7.88 3.98
C ASP A 14 -7.99 9.05 4.48
N GLU A 15 -8.21 9.44 5.74
CA GLU A 15 -7.51 10.58 6.33
C GLU A 15 -6.00 10.36 6.43
N VAL A 16 -5.57 9.14 6.71
CA VAL A 16 -4.14 8.83 6.82
C VAL A 16 -3.46 9.02 5.47
N SER A 17 -4.07 8.51 4.40
CA SER A 17 -3.55 8.65 3.04
C SER A 17 -3.52 10.12 2.60
N LYS A 18 -4.57 10.89 2.92
CA LYS A 18 -4.61 12.32 2.63
C LYS A 18 -3.47 13.07 3.30
N ARG A 19 -3.22 12.78 4.57
CA ARG A 19 -2.12 13.42 5.32
C ARG A 19 -0.76 13.07 4.75
N GLN A 20 -0.56 11.82 4.33
CA GLN A 20 0.67 11.41 3.68
C GLN A 20 0.91 12.18 2.39
N LEU A 21 -0.11 12.36 1.58
CA LEU A 21 0.01 13.11 0.33
C LEU A 21 0.31 14.60 0.58
N VAL A 22 -0.26 15.19 1.61
CA VAL A 22 0.06 16.56 2.01
C VAL A 22 1.51 16.65 2.50
N ASN A 23 1.94 15.71 3.33
CA ASN A 23 3.32 15.67 3.83
C ASN A 23 4.34 15.49 2.70
N HIS A 24 3.96 14.82 1.63
CA HIS A 24 4.81 14.65 0.45
C HIS A 24 4.66 15.80 -0.55
N LYS A 25 3.95 16.87 -0.16
CA LYS A 25 3.77 18.10 -0.94
C LYS A 25 3.06 17.90 -2.29
N ASN A 26 2.28 16.84 -2.42
CA ASN A 26 1.48 16.61 -3.62
C ASN A 26 0.24 17.53 -3.64
N PHE A 27 -0.23 17.94 -2.45
CA PHE A 27 -1.36 18.86 -2.28
C PHE A 27 -1.02 19.85 -1.18
N GLY A 28 -1.62 21.03 -1.23
CA GLY A 28 -1.37 22.09 -0.24
C GLY A 28 -2.01 21.81 1.10
N SER A 29 -3.20 21.19 1.13
CA SER A 29 -3.92 20.88 2.36
C SER A 29 -4.86 19.69 2.14
N VAL A 30 -5.33 19.10 3.24
CA VAL A 30 -6.30 18.00 3.21
C VAL A 30 -7.60 18.42 2.52
N GLU A 31 -8.02 19.67 2.74
CA GLU A 31 -9.26 20.19 2.17
C GLU A 31 -9.21 20.33 0.64
N GLU A 32 -8.02 20.49 0.07
CA GLU A 32 -7.85 20.58 -1.38
C GLU A 32 -7.90 19.23 -2.08
N MET A 33 -7.88 18.15 -1.32
CA MET A 33 -7.78 16.80 -1.89
C MET A 33 -9.15 16.27 -2.31
N PRO A 34 -9.21 15.50 -3.40
CA PRO A 34 -10.42 14.76 -3.72
C PRO A 34 -10.68 13.69 -2.68
N ASN A 35 -11.94 13.30 -2.52
CA ASN A 35 -12.32 12.24 -1.58
C ASN A 35 -12.18 10.84 -2.20
N ASN A 36 -12.12 10.75 -3.52
CA ASN A 36 -12.09 9.49 -4.25
C ASN A 36 -10.97 9.49 -5.28
N ALA A 37 -10.49 8.31 -5.61
CA ALA A 37 -9.49 8.14 -6.64
C ALA A 37 -9.73 6.84 -7.40
N TYR A 38 -9.33 6.81 -8.67
CA TYR A 38 -9.23 5.54 -9.39
C TYR A 38 -8.01 4.78 -8.90
N THR A 39 -8.17 3.48 -8.71
CA THR A 39 -7.06 2.63 -8.31
C THR A 39 -7.17 1.27 -8.99
N LEU A 40 -6.01 0.65 -9.22
CA LEU A 40 -5.98 -0.76 -9.57
C LEU A 40 -6.38 -1.58 -8.36
N THR A 41 -7.11 -2.65 -8.58
CA THR A 41 -7.48 -3.57 -7.50
C THR A 41 -6.32 -4.49 -7.17
N LEU A 42 -6.40 -5.15 -6.01
CA LEU A 42 -5.42 -6.18 -5.66
C LEU A 42 -5.46 -7.34 -6.65
N THR A 43 -6.63 -7.66 -7.19
CA THR A 43 -6.77 -8.66 -8.26
C THR A 43 -5.92 -8.31 -9.47
N ALA A 44 -5.96 -7.05 -9.91
CA ALA A 44 -5.15 -6.59 -11.04
C ALA A 44 -3.66 -6.69 -10.73
N LEU A 45 -3.24 -6.25 -9.55
CA LEU A 45 -1.83 -6.28 -9.14
C LEU A 45 -1.31 -7.71 -9.02
N MET A 46 -2.11 -8.61 -8.44
CA MET A 46 -1.72 -10.01 -8.25
C MET A 46 -1.69 -10.80 -9.56
N ALA A 47 -2.35 -10.32 -10.61
CA ALA A 47 -2.32 -10.95 -11.93
C ALA A 47 -1.00 -10.72 -12.67
N ALA A 48 -0.15 -9.81 -12.23
CA ALA A 48 1.14 -9.56 -12.86
C ALA A 48 2.06 -10.77 -12.69
N ARG A 49 2.88 -11.04 -13.70
CA ARG A 49 3.86 -12.14 -13.63
C ARG A 49 4.91 -11.87 -12.56
N TYR A 50 5.37 -10.63 -12.45
CA TYR A 50 6.36 -10.21 -11.47
C TYR A 50 5.84 -8.97 -10.76
N VAL A 51 6.02 -8.92 -9.44
CA VAL A 51 5.67 -7.75 -8.64
C VAL A 51 6.92 -7.28 -7.91
N ILE A 52 7.27 -6.02 -8.12
CA ILE A 52 8.35 -5.37 -7.38
C ILE A 52 7.71 -4.21 -6.65
N TYR A 53 7.84 -4.19 -5.34
CA TYR A 53 7.33 -3.06 -4.56
C TYR A 53 8.40 -2.50 -3.65
N THR A 54 8.38 -1.19 -3.52
CA THR A 54 9.34 -0.46 -2.71
C THR A 54 8.60 0.32 -1.64
N THR A 55 9.13 0.31 -0.44
CA THR A 55 8.51 1.01 0.68
C THR A 55 9.59 1.80 1.41
N PRO A 56 9.79 3.08 1.05
CA PRO A 56 10.79 3.92 1.70
C PRO A 56 10.21 4.62 2.92
N PHE A 57 11.11 5.14 3.75
CA PHE A 57 10.86 6.07 4.86
C PHE A 57 10.28 5.42 6.12
N ARG A 58 10.68 6.02 7.23
CA ARG A 58 10.29 5.57 8.56
C ARG A 58 8.78 5.67 8.82
N THR A 59 8.08 6.58 8.14
CA THR A 59 6.62 6.69 8.24
C THR A 59 5.90 5.42 7.82
N LYS A 60 6.58 4.53 7.10
CA LYS A 60 6.03 3.25 6.64
C LYS A 60 6.43 2.07 7.53
N ALA A 61 7.13 2.30 8.64
CA ALA A 61 7.68 1.21 9.46
C ALA A 61 6.61 0.26 9.98
N VAL A 62 5.51 0.78 10.53
CA VAL A 62 4.43 -0.05 11.07
C VAL A 62 3.75 -0.84 9.95
N ALA A 63 3.42 -0.19 8.84
CA ALA A 63 2.80 -0.85 7.70
C ALA A 63 3.71 -1.91 7.10
N SER A 64 5.02 -1.64 7.01
CA SER A 64 6.00 -2.59 6.51
C SER A 64 6.07 -3.83 7.39
N TYR A 65 6.09 -3.65 8.69
CA TYR A 65 6.09 -4.77 9.65
C TYR A 65 4.86 -5.66 9.44
N HIS A 66 3.68 -5.07 9.37
CA HIS A 66 2.45 -5.85 9.17
C HIS A 66 2.41 -6.52 7.80
N THR A 67 2.96 -5.88 6.77
CA THR A 67 3.04 -6.47 5.43
C THR A 67 3.87 -7.74 5.42
N VAL A 68 4.99 -7.75 6.12
CA VAL A 68 5.95 -8.87 6.09
C VAL A 68 5.64 -9.92 7.17
N PHE A 69 5.31 -9.50 8.39
CA PHE A 69 5.19 -10.38 9.54
C PHE A 69 3.78 -10.53 10.09
N GLY A 70 2.86 -9.64 9.74
CA GLY A 70 1.48 -9.73 10.20
C GLY A 70 0.67 -10.79 9.44
N PRO A 71 -0.59 -11.00 9.83
CA PRO A 71 -1.45 -11.92 9.07
C PRO A 71 -1.74 -11.37 7.67
N ILE A 72 -1.95 -12.27 6.71
CA ILE A 72 -2.41 -11.86 5.38
C ILE A 72 -3.90 -11.53 5.51
N ASP A 73 -4.21 -10.25 5.51
CA ASP A 73 -5.52 -9.75 5.87
C ASP A 73 -5.83 -8.47 5.10
N GLU A 74 -7.10 -8.26 4.81
CA GLU A 74 -7.56 -7.06 4.08
C GLU A 74 -7.34 -5.77 4.89
N GLY A 75 -7.18 -5.85 6.20
CA GLY A 75 -6.78 -4.71 7.03
C GLY A 75 -5.39 -4.19 6.71
N CYS A 76 -4.54 -5.04 6.13
CA CYS A 76 -3.24 -4.67 5.58
C CYS A 76 -3.16 -5.23 4.16
N PRO A 77 -3.69 -4.51 3.15
CA PRO A 77 -3.81 -5.06 1.80
C PRO A 77 -2.50 -5.52 1.18
N ALA A 78 -1.40 -4.83 1.44
CA ALA A 78 -0.09 -5.21 0.90
C ALA A 78 0.37 -6.60 1.36
N SER A 79 -0.18 -7.12 2.45
CA SER A 79 0.18 -8.44 2.97
C SER A 79 -0.12 -9.57 1.97
N ILE A 80 -1.06 -9.37 1.04
CA ILE A 80 -1.38 -10.39 0.03
C ILE A 80 -0.21 -10.67 -0.90
N MET A 81 0.76 -9.75 -1.02
CA MET A 81 1.93 -9.94 -1.87
C MET A 81 2.75 -11.16 -1.45
N ARG A 82 2.64 -11.60 -0.19
CA ARG A 82 3.31 -12.81 0.28
C ARG A 82 2.77 -14.09 -0.38
N ARG A 83 1.59 -14.04 -0.97
CA ARG A 83 1.02 -15.16 -1.74
C ARG A 83 1.48 -15.18 -3.20
N HIS A 84 2.15 -14.11 -3.66
CA HIS A 84 2.59 -14.01 -5.04
C HIS A 84 3.89 -14.79 -5.22
N LYS A 85 3.98 -15.57 -6.31
CA LYS A 85 5.14 -16.43 -6.59
C LYS A 85 6.43 -15.64 -6.88
N ASN A 86 6.29 -14.45 -7.45
CA ASN A 86 7.41 -13.67 -7.95
C ASN A 86 7.38 -12.24 -7.44
N ALA A 87 6.98 -12.04 -6.18
CA ALA A 87 6.99 -10.73 -5.56
C ALA A 87 8.30 -10.49 -4.82
N VAL A 88 8.88 -9.30 -5.01
CA VAL A 88 10.09 -8.85 -4.33
C VAL A 88 9.82 -7.50 -3.70
N ALA A 89 10.18 -7.36 -2.44
CA ALA A 89 10.01 -6.13 -1.68
C ALA A 89 11.36 -5.49 -1.37
N PHE A 90 11.43 -4.18 -1.49
CA PHE A 90 12.59 -3.40 -1.11
C PHE A 90 12.21 -2.40 -0.02
N PHE A 91 12.94 -2.44 1.08
CA PHE A 91 12.77 -1.54 2.22
C PHE A 91 14.07 -0.81 2.50
N ASP A 92 14.00 0.41 3.03
CA ASP A 92 15.17 1.09 3.56
C ASP A 92 15.28 0.86 5.07
N SER A 93 16.32 1.43 5.70
CA SER A 93 16.53 1.28 7.14
C SER A 93 15.39 1.87 7.96
N GLY A 94 14.75 2.93 7.48
CA GLY A 94 13.62 3.56 8.17
C GLY A 94 12.37 2.70 8.12
N SER A 95 11.98 2.23 6.93
CA SER A 95 10.76 1.43 6.77
C SER A 95 10.89 0.03 7.37
N SER A 96 12.10 -0.51 7.50
CA SER A 96 12.37 -1.81 8.10
C SER A 96 12.75 -1.73 9.60
N ALA A 97 12.60 -0.57 10.22
CA ALA A 97 13.07 -0.34 11.59
C ALA A 97 12.46 -1.28 12.63
N LEU A 98 11.27 -1.82 12.38
CA LEU A 98 10.57 -2.72 13.30
C LEU A 98 10.77 -4.22 12.98
N PHE A 99 11.62 -4.57 12.01
CA PHE A 99 11.81 -5.97 11.61
C PHE A 99 12.61 -6.81 12.59
N GLU A 100 13.27 -6.17 13.52
CA GLU A 100 14.04 -6.87 14.56
C GLU A 100 13.30 -6.98 15.88
#